data_37d0321239840a100c6eb6558b1b0bd2
#
_entry.id   37d0321239840a100c6eb6558b1b0bd2
#
_cell.length_a   1.000
_cell.length_b   1.000
_cell.length_c   1.000
_cell.angle_alpha   90.00
_cell.angle_beta   90.00
_cell.angle_gamma   90.00
#
_symmetry.space_group_name_H-M   'P 1'
#
loop_
_entity.id
_entity.type
_entity.pdbx_description
1 polymer ?
#
loop_
_entity_poly.entity_id
_entity_poly.type
_entity_poly.pdbx_seq_one_letter_code
_entity_poly.pdbx_strand_id
1 'polypeptide(L)'
;MSKTVLVIMDGFGIAPASAGNAISRANTPNLDRIFAENAYTELSASGMDVGLPEGQMGNSEVGHTNIGAGRVVFQDLPRITKAISDGDFFKNPAYVKAMDLSLIHI
;
A
#
# COMPACT_ATOMS: atom_id res chain seq x y z
N MET A 1 13.28 29.14 -8.08
CA MET A 1 12.68 27.78 -8.07
C MET A 1 12.93 27.18 -6.70
N SER A 2 11.88 26.75 -5.98
CA SER A 2 12.01 25.98 -4.76
C SER A 2 12.50 24.57 -5.11
N LYS A 3 13.44 24.06 -4.34
CA LYS A 3 13.93 22.67 -4.48
C LYS A 3 13.25 21.83 -3.41
N THR A 4 12.77 20.66 -3.79
CA THR A 4 12.16 19.69 -2.85
C THR A 4 13.06 18.46 -2.76
N VAL A 5 13.25 17.96 -1.55
CA VAL A 5 13.97 16.71 -1.28
C VAL A 5 13.00 15.76 -0.59
N LEU A 6 12.82 14.56 -1.15
CA LEU A 6 12.08 13.47 -0.52
C LEU A 6 13.08 12.50 0.09
N VAL A 7 12.99 12.27 1.39
CA VAL A 7 13.80 11.28 2.10
C VAL A 7 12.90 10.14 2.57
N ILE A 8 13.17 8.93 2.11
CA ILE A 8 12.43 7.72 2.49
C ILE A 8 13.31 6.90 3.43
N MET A 9 12.87 6.76 4.68
CA MET A 9 13.49 5.89 5.67
C MET A 9 12.75 4.54 5.66
N ASP A 10 13.14 3.66 4.75
CA ASP A 10 12.48 2.37 4.54
C ASP A 10 12.59 1.49 5.79
N GLY A 11 11.47 0.91 6.20
CA GLY A 11 11.37 0.13 7.43
C GLY A 11 11.28 0.94 8.72
N PHE A 12 11.24 2.28 8.66
CA PHE A 12 11.07 3.14 9.83
C PHE A 12 9.58 3.19 10.21
N GLY A 13 9.13 2.22 11.00
CA GLY A 13 7.74 2.11 11.45
C GLY A 13 7.50 2.74 12.82
N ILE A 14 6.23 2.93 13.15
CA ILE A 14 5.77 3.46 14.44
C ILE A 14 5.34 2.28 15.30
N ALA A 15 5.95 2.14 16.46
CA ALA A 15 5.60 1.14 17.46
C ALA A 15 5.87 1.67 18.87
N PRO A 16 5.18 1.14 19.90
CA PRO A 16 5.46 1.49 21.28
C PRO A 16 6.93 1.27 21.65
N ALA A 17 7.44 2.10 22.55
CA ALA A 17 8.78 1.96 23.09
C ALA A 17 8.94 0.61 23.80
N SER A 18 9.97 -0.15 23.44
CA SER A 18 10.26 -1.46 24.03
C SER A 18 11.74 -1.81 23.87
N ALA A 19 12.18 -2.85 24.54
CA ALA A 19 13.55 -3.36 24.40
C ALA A 19 13.87 -3.84 22.97
N GLY A 20 12.87 -4.29 22.21
CA GLY A 20 12.99 -4.72 20.84
C GLY A 20 12.81 -3.62 19.79
N ASN A 21 12.39 -2.41 20.19
CA ASN A 21 12.23 -1.29 19.28
C ASN A 21 13.52 -0.47 19.19
N ALA A 22 14.34 -0.76 18.19
CA ALA A 22 15.61 -0.08 17.99
C ALA A 22 15.46 1.43 17.74
N ILE A 23 14.38 1.86 17.08
CA ILE A 23 14.10 3.28 16.79
C ILE A 23 13.90 4.04 18.11
N SER A 24 13.07 3.52 19.01
CA SER A 24 12.81 4.17 20.31
C SER A 24 14.01 4.21 21.26
N ARG A 25 15.04 3.42 20.97
CA ARG A 25 16.28 3.35 21.76
C ARG A 25 17.45 4.13 21.15
N ALA A 26 17.32 4.50 19.91
CA ALA A 26 18.35 5.26 19.21
C ALA A 26 18.39 6.71 19.74
N ASN A 27 19.56 7.30 19.70
CA ASN A 27 19.71 8.73 19.99
C ASN A 27 19.51 9.53 18.69
N THR A 28 18.32 10.08 18.51
CA THR A 28 17.89 10.72 17.25
C THR A 28 17.46 12.18 17.42
N PRO A 29 18.27 13.06 18.04
CA PRO A 29 17.84 14.41 18.42
C PRO A 29 17.38 15.27 17.25
N ASN A 30 17.91 15.04 16.04
CA ASN A 30 17.49 15.78 14.85
C ASN A 30 16.13 15.30 14.33
N LEU A 31 15.88 13.98 14.30
CA LEU A 31 14.57 13.45 13.92
C LEU A 31 13.51 13.84 14.96
N ASP A 32 13.82 13.72 16.23
CA ASP A 32 12.92 14.10 17.33
C ASP A 32 12.48 15.57 17.17
N ARG A 33 13.43 16.46 16.89
CA ARG A 33 13.12 17.86 16.61
C ARG A 33 12.28 18.05 15.36
N ILE A 34 12.59 17.36 14.27
CA ILE A 34 11.83 17.46 13.02
C ILE A 34 10.38 17.05 13.25
N PHE A 35 10.14 15.94 13.95
CA PHE A 35 8.78 15.48 14.26
C PHE A 35 8.03 16.39 15.23
N ALA A 36 8.73 17.04 16.15
CA ALA A 36 8.10 17.94 17.12
C ALA A 36 7.75 19.33 16.54
N GLU A 37 8.56 19.84 15.63
CA GLU A 37 8.46 21.22 15.14
C GLU A 37 7.76 21.36 13.78
N ASN A 38 7.50 20.25 13.05
CA ASN A 38 6.95 20.30 11.72
C ASN A 38 5.60 19.57 11.62
N ALA A 39 4.89 19.79 10.51
CA ALA A 39 3.66 19.07 10.21
C ALA A 39 3.95 17.57 10.09
N TYR A 40 3.12 16.77 10.72
CA TYR A 40 3.26 15.33 10.83
C TYR A 40 1.93 14.64 10.55
N THR A 41 1.98 13.51 9.87
CA THR A 41 0.83 12.62 9.67
C THR A 41 1.29 11.17 9.58
N GLU A 42 0.40 10.26 9.86
CA GLU A 42 0.64 8.82 9.74
C GLU A 42 0.01 8.28 8.45
N LEU A 43 0.68 7.31 7.85
CA LEU A 43 0.21 6.61 6.67
C LEU A 43 0.07 5.13 6.99
N SER A 44 -0.99 4.50 6.49
CA SER A 44 -1.08 3.04 6.50
C SER A 44 -0.05 2.44 5.57
N ALA A 45 0.63 1.38 6.02
CA ALA A 45 1.67 0.68 5.27
C ALA A 45 1.33 -0.80 5.04
N SER A 46 0.06 -1.21 5.19
CA SER A 46 -0.35 -2.61 5.09
C SER A 46 -1.74 -2.77 4.47
N GLY A 47 -2.05 -3.98 4.05
CA GLY A 47 -3.38 -4.37 3.58
C GLY A 47 -3.87 -3.59 2.37
N MET A 48 -5.17 -3.42 2.28
CA MET A 48 -5.84 -2.79 1.13
C MET A 48 -5.42 -1.33 0.91
N ASP A 49 -5.01 -0.62 1.94
CA ASP A 49 -4.54 0.76 1.85
C ASP A 49 -3.28 0.93 0.99
N VAL A 50 -2.53 -0.14 0.83
CA VAL A 50 -1.34 -0.18 -0.04
C VAL A 50 -1.49 -1.13 -1.22
N GLY A 51 -2.69 -1.66 -1.47
CA GLY A 51 -2.98 -2.54 -2.61
C GLY A 51 -2.61 -4.01 -2.39
N LEU A 52 -2.47 -4.44 -1.14
CA LEU A 52 -2.25 -5.82 -0.72
C LEU A 52 -3.53 -6.44 -0.14
N PRO A 53 -3.62 -7.77 -0.03
CA PRO A 53 -4.71 -8.42 0.70
C PRO A 53 -4.85 -7.91 2.13
N GLU A 54 -6.09 -7.95 2.65
CA GLU A 54 -6.38 -7.55 4.04
C GLU A 54 -5.47 -8.30 5.03
N GLY A 55 -4.95 -7.58 6.02
CA GLY A 55 -4.04 -8.13 7.04
C GLY A 55 -2.62 -8.44 6.58
N GLN A 56 -2.29 -8.27 5.31
CA GLN A 56 -0.93 -8.48 4.81
C GLN A 56 -0.05 -7.26 5.11
N MET A 57 1.10 -7.51 5.73
CA MET A 57 2.11 -6.48 5.99
C MET A 57 2.68 -5.94 4.66
N GLY A 58 2.87 -4.63 4.59
CA GLY A 58 3.50 -3.98 3.46
C GLY A 58 4.97 -4.36 3.27
N ASN A 59 5.52 -3.98 2.12
CA ASN A 59 6.92 -4.16 1.79
C ASN A 59 7.42 -2.96 0.97
N SER A 60 8.74 -2.90 0.78
CA SER A 60 9.40 -1.80 0.08
C SER A 60 8.92 -1.66 -1.38
N GLU A 61 8.74 -2.75 -2.10
CA GLU A 61 8.31 -2.74 -3.51
C GLU A 61 6.95 -2.07 -3.67
N VAL A 62 5.97 -2.51 -2.88
CA VAL A 62 4.61 -1.98 -2.91
C VAL A 62 4.59 -0.51 -2.45
N GLY A 63 5.30 -0.18 -1.39
CA GLY A 63 5.37 1.20 -0.88
C GLY A 63 5.96 2.17 -1.90
N HIS A 64 7.09 1.84 -2.50
CA HIS A 64 7.72 2.68 -3.51
C HIS A 64 6.89 2.77 -4.80
N THR A 65 6.22 1.68 -5.19
CA THR A 65 5.28 1.69 -6.32
C THR A 65 4.14 2.68 -6.09
N ASN A 66 3.54 2.68 -4.91
CA ASN A 66 2.45 3.61 -4.57
C ASN A 66 2.93 5.06 -4.52
N ILE A 67 4.10 5.33 -3.93
CA ILE A 67 4.71 6.66 -3.90
C ILE A 67 4.96 7.15 -5.34
N GLY A 68 5.56 6.33 -6.18
CA GLY A 68 5.88 6.68 -7.57
C GLY A 68 4.63 6.88 -8.43
N ALA A 69 3.59 6.11 -8.20
CA ALA A 69 2.31 6.24 -8.92
C ALA A 69 1.42 7.38 -8.40
N GLY A 70 1.67 7.89 -7.20
CA GLY A 70 0.81 8.89 -6.54
C GLY A 70 -0.59 8.37 -6.22
N ARG A 71 -0.78 7.06 -6.14
CA ARG A 71 -2.04 6.38 -5.84
C ARG A 71 -1.80 4.96 -5.37
N VAL A 72 -2.80 4.34 -4.76
CA VAL A 72 -2.75 2.91 -4.46
C VAL A 72 -2.75 2.08 -5.75
N VAL A 73 -1.76 1.22 -5.90
CA VAL A 73 -1.63 0.25 -7.00
C VAL A 73 -1.97 -1.12 -6.45
N PHE A 74 -3.16 -1.61 -6.76
CA PHE A 74 -3.59 -2.93 -6.32
C PHE A 74 -2.78 -4.03 -7.00
N GLN A 75 -2.24 -4.95 -6.22
CA GLN A 75 -1.68 -6.19 -6.70
C GLN A 75 -2.78 -7.08 -7.32
N ASP A 76 -2.41 -8.12 -8.05
CA ASP A 76 -3.38 -8.91 -8.83
C ASP A 76 -4.49 -9.52 -7.95
N LEU A 77 -4.13 -10.11 -6.83
CA LEU A 77 -5.13 -10.74 -5.96
C LEU A 77 -6.14 -9.74 -5.37
N PRO A 78 -5.75 -8.65 -4.69
CA PRO A 78 -6.72 -7.68 -4.20
C PRO A 78 -7.48 -6.95 -5.34
N ARG A 79 -6.87 -6.78 -6.51
CA ARG A 79 -7.55 -6.22 -7.68
C ARG A 79 -8.70 -7.11 -8.16
N ILE A 80 -8.46 -8.42 -8.23
CA ILE A 80 -9.49 -9.39 -8.60
C ILE A 80 -10.57 -9.46 -7.51
N THR A 81 -10.17 -9.52 -6.25
CA THR A 81 -11.10 -9.54 -5.11
C THR A 81 -12.00 -8.29 -5.12
N LYS A 82 -11.42 -7.11 -5.35
CA LYS A 82 -12.17 -5.87 -5.47
C LYS A 82 -13.14 -5.90 -6.66
N ALA A 83 -12.69 -6.36 -7.82
CA ALA A 83 -13.54 -6.49 -9.01
C ALA A 83 -14.75 -7.43 -8.78
N ILE A 84 -14.55 -8.50 -8.01
CA ILE A 84 -15.64 -9.40 -7.61
C ILE A 84 -16.62 -8.67 -6.68
N SER A 85 -16.11 -7.98 -5.67
CA SER A 85 -16.92 -7.24 -4.70
C SER A 85 -17.73 -6.12 -5.36
N ASP A 86 -17.14 -5.40 -6.29
CA ASP A 86 -17.79 -4.30 -7.03
C ASP A 86 -18.73 -4.80 -8.14
N GLY A 87 -18.70 -6.10 -8.46
CA GLY A 87 -19.49 -6.72 -9.52
C GLY A 87 -18.91 -6.57 -10.94
N ASP A 88 -17.77 -5.92 -11.09
CA ASP A 88 -17.12 -5.69 -12.39
C ASP A 88 -16.51 -6.96 -12.97
N PHE A 89 -16.10 -7.90 -12.12
CA PHE A 89 -15.61 -9.21 -12.54
C PHE A 89 -16.63 -9.95 -13.42
N PHE A 90 -17.91 -9.88 -13.06
CA PHE A 90 -19.00 -10.56 -13.77
C PHE A 90 -19.37 -9.88 -15.08
N LYS A 91 -18.88 -8.68 -15.34
CA LYS A 91 -19.06 -7.93 -16.58
C LYS A 91 -17.87 -8.03 -17.52
N ASN A 92 -16.83 -8.77 -17.16
CA ASN A 92 -15.63 -8.90 -17.97
C ASN A 92 -15.98 -9.54 -19.32
N PRO A 93 -15.78 -8.83 -20.45
CA PRO A 93 -16.24 -9.28 -21.74
C PRO A 93 -15.60 -10.58 -22.21
N ALA A 94 -14.37 -10.88 -21.78
CA ALA A 94 -13.71 -12.14 -22.12
C ALA A 94 -14.40 -13.34 -21.44
N TYR A 95 -14.78 -13.20 -20.17
CA TYR A 95 -15.50 -14.26 -19.44
C TYR A 95 -16.93 -14.42 -19.94
N VAL A 96 -17.64 -13.31 -20.13
CA VAL A 96 -19.01 -13.34 -20.68
C VAL A 96 -19.03 -14.03 -22.05
N LYS A 97 -18.13 -13.64 -22.96
CA LYS A 97 -18.01 -14.27 -24.27
C LYS A 97 -17.68 -15.76 -24.18
N ALA A 98 -16.81 -16.17 -23.28
CA ALA A 98 -16.48 -17.59 -23.09
C ALA A 98 -17.68 -18.38 -22.57
N MET A 99 -18.46 -17.82 -21.68
CA MET A 99 -19.69 -18.44 -21.17
C MET A 99 -20.75 -18.55 -22.25
N ASP A 100 -20.98 -17.51 -23.04
CA ASP A 100 -21.92 -17.51 -24.16
C ASP A 100 -21.55 -18.59 -25.19
N LEU A 101 -20.29 -18.70 -25.56
CA LEU A 101 -19.79 -19.74 -26.47
C LEU A 101 -19.97 -21.15 -25.90
N SER A 102 -19.74 -21.33 -24.58
CA SER A 102 -19.93 -22.60 -23.89
C SER A 102 -21.39 -23.05 -23.93
N LEU A 103 -22.33 -22.14 -23.73
CA LEU A 103 -23.78 -22.42 -23.78
C LEU A 103 -24.27 -22.80 -25.20
N ILE A 104 -23.60 -22.30 -26.25
CA ILE A 104 -23.97 -22.61 -27.63
C ILE A 104 -23.47 -24.02 -28.04
N HIS A 105 -22.40 -24.49 -27.40
CA HIS A 105 -21.76 -25.78 -27.74
C HIS A 105 -22.15 -26.95 -26.84
N ILE A 106 -23.03 -26.75 -25.88
CA ILE A 106 -23.64 -27.80 -25.06
C ILE A 106 -24.94 -28.25 -25.73
#